data_ae614bbccf7282007b90f20a0b9bc42d
#
_entry.id   ae614bbccf7282007b90f20a0b9bc42d
#
_cell.length_a   1.000
_cell.length_b   1.000
_cell.length_c   1.000
_cell.angle_alpha   90.00
_cell.angle_beta   90.00
_cell.angle_gamma   90.00
#
_symmetry.space_group_name_H-M   'P 1'
#
loop_
_entity.id
_entity.type
_entity.pdbx_description
1 polymer ?
#
loop_
_entity_poly.entity_id
_entity_poly.type
_entity_poly.pdbx_seq_one_letter_code
_entity_poly.pdbx_strand_id
1 'polypeptide(L)'
;MEYIFELEMQVRDYECDMEGIVNNAIYQHYLEHTRHEFLASSGISFIEMHERGVDPVVNRIEINYKTPLRSRDKFISKLYMRREGIKYVFYQDIYKTSGETCIKAVVETVCTVNGRISRGEEFLPYFEKYLHVPVPP
;
A
#
# COMPACT_ATOMS: atom_id res chain seq x y z
N MET A 1 -2.97 -3.83 -18.21
CA MET A 1 -3.17 -4.09 -16.78
C MET A 1 -2.40 -3.07 -15.98
N GLU A 2 -3.05 -2.50 -15.06
CA GLU A 2 -2.71 -1.17 -14.66
C GLU A 2 -2.36 -1.06 -13.20
N TYR A 3 -2.37 -2.20 -12.49
CA TYR A 3 -1.66 -2.27 -11.22
C TYR A 3 -0.17 -2.28 -11.50
N ILE A 4 0.58 -1.56 -10.69
CA ILE A 4 2.04 -1.46 -10.87
C ILE A 4 2.79 -2.48 -10.05
N PHE A 5 2.13 -3.12 -9.09
CA PHE A 5 2.74 -4.12 -8.23
C PHE A 5 1.67 -5.03 -7.65
N GLU A 6 2.00 -6.29 -7.48
CA GLU A 6 1.13 -7.24 -6.77
C GLU A 6 1.96 -8.25 -6.00
N LEU A 7 1.38 -8.74 -4.91
CA LEU A 7 2.02 -9.65 -3.98
C LEU A 7 1.01 -10.69 -3.51
N GLU A 8 1.36 -11.96 -3.66
CA GLU A 8 0.52 -13.04 -3.13
C GLU A 8 0.88 -13.30 -1.67
N MET A 9 -0.15 -13.45 -0.84
CA MET A 9 0.00 -13.74 0.59
C MET A 9 -1.01 -14.78 1.04
N GLN A 10 -0.79 -15.33 2.23
CA GLN A 10 -1.72 -16.26 2.86
C GLN A 10 -2.00 -15.81 4.28
N VAL A 11 -3.27 -15.88 4.68
CA VAL A 11 -3.71 -15.54 6.03
C VAL A 11 -3.16 -16.55 7.03
N ARG A 12 -2.61 -16.05 8.14
CA ARG A 12 -2.13 -16.86 9.25
C ARG A 12 -3.19 -16.95 10.33
N ASP A 13 -3.23 -18.08 11.04
CA ASP A 13 -4.26 -18.34 12.06
C ASP A 13 -4.32 -17.23 13.12
N TYR A 14 -3.18 -16.73 13.55
CA TYR A 14 -3.12 -15.70 14.58
C TYR A 14 -3.56 -14.31 14.12
N GLU A 15 -3.86 -14.14 12.84
CA GLU A 15 -4.36 -12.88 12.29
C GLU A 15 -5.88 -12.78 12.37
N CYS A 16 -6.54 -13.88 12.74
CA CYS A 16 -7.98 -13.94 12.83
C CYS A 16 -8.46 -13.67 14.25
N ASP A 17 -9.67 -13.10 14.34
CA ASP A 17 -10.34 -12.86 15.62
C ASP A 17 -11.21 -14.07 16.02
N MET A 18 -12.02 -13.90 17.07
CA MET A 18 -12.88 -14.96 17.59
C MET A 18 -13.96 -15.42 16.60
N GLU A 19 -14.27 -14.58 15.63
CA GLU A 19 -15.26 -14.91 14.59
C GLU A 19 -14.66 -15.72 13.44
N GLY A 20 -13.35 -15.95 13.47
CA GLY A 20 -12.67 -16.72 12.43
C GLY A 20 -12.36 -15.94 11.17
N ILE A 21 -12.49 -14.63 11.20
CA ILE A 21 -12.13 -13.76 10.10
C ILE A 21 -10.95 -12.87 10.49
N VAL A 22 -10.21 -12.40 9.50
CA VAL A 22 -9.07 -11.53 9.73
C VAL A 22 -9.51 -10.27 10.46
N ASN A 23 -8.80 -9.93 11.53
CA ASN A 23 -9.05 -8.73 12.31
C ASN A 23 -8.88 -7.49 11.44
N ASN A 24 -9.79 -6.52 11.59
CA ASN A 24 -9.77 -5.30 10.78
C ASN A 24 -8.41 -4.59 10.78
N ALA A 25 -7.72 -4.58 11.90
CA ALA A 25 -6.41 -3.92 12.02
C ALA A 25 -5.32 -4.63 11.22
N ILE A 26 -5.46 -5.94 11.01
CA ILE A 26 -4.46 -6.73 10.29
C ILE A 26 -4.41 -6.33 8.82
N TYR A 27 -5.55 -5.92 8.23
CA TYR A 27 -5.56 -5.48 6.84
C TYR A 27 -4.61 -4.29 6.62
N GLN A 28 -4.46 -3.42 7.60
CA GLN A 28 -3.49 -2.32 7.50
C GLN A 28 -2.06 -2.85 7.40
N HIS A 29 -1.75 -3.93 8.11
CA HIS A 29 -0.44 -4.57 8.02
C HIS A 29 -0.21 -5.17 6.64
N TYR A 30 -1.22 -5.79 6.04
CA TYR A 30 -1.11 -6.31 4.67
C TYR A 30 -0.82 -5.18 3.67
N LEU A 31 -1.54 -4.07 3.81
CA LEU A 31 -1.35 -2.92 2.93
C LEU A 31 0.04 -2.31 3.11
N GLU A 32 0.49 -2.18 4.34
CA GLU A 32 1.82 -1.64 4.64
C GLU A 32 2.92 -2.54 4.06
N HIS A 33 2.80 -3.84 4.28
CA HIS A 33 3.77 -4.80 3.74
C HIS A 33 3.85 -4.70 2.22
N THR A 34 2.70 -4.60 1.57
CA THR A 34 2.66 -4.48 0.10
C THR A 34 3.37 -3.21 -0.36
N ARG A 35 3.13 -2.07 0.31
CA ARG A 35 3.81 -0.82 -0.01
C ARG A 35 5.32 -0.94 0.18
N HIS A 36 5.75 -1.56 1.29
CA HIS A 36 7.18 -1.73 1.59
C HIS A 36 7.86 -2.59 0.54
N GLU A 37 7.23 -3.67 0.11
CA GLU A 37 7.80 -4.55 -0.92
C GLU A 37 7.85 -3.84 -2.27
N PHE A 38 6.82 -3.08 -2.61
CA PHE A 38 6.85 -2.27 -3.83
C PHE A 38 7.99 -1.25 -3.79
N LEU A 39 8.13 -0.54 -2.69
CA LEU A 39 9.14 0.50 -2.55
C LEU A 39 10.54 -0.08 -2.59
N ALA A 40 10.74 -1.24 -1.97
CA ALA A 40 12.01 -1.95 -2.06
C ALA A 40 12.34 -2.33 -3.51
N SER A 41 11.33 -2.75 -4.28
CA SER A 41 11.52 -3.13 -5.68
C SER A 41 11.81 -1.92 -6.58
N SER A 42 11.47 -0.72 -6.15
CA SER A 42 11.67 0.50 -6.93
C SER A 42 13.07 1.08 -6.81
N GLY A 43 13.93 0.47 -6.00
CA GLY A 43 15.33 0.91 -5.84
C GLY A 43 15.54 1.99 -4.79
N ILE A 44 14.51 2.32 -4.01
CA ILE A 44 14.62 3.33 -2.95
C ILE A 44 15.22 2.70 -1.71
N SER A 45 16.23 3.36 -1.13
CA SER A 45 16.73 3.03 0.20
C SER A 45 16.10 3.99 1.21
N PHE A 46 15.13 3.51 1.99
CA PHE A 46 14.48 4.33 3.01
C PHE A 46 15.44 4.68 4.14
N ILE A 47 16.39 3.79 4.43
CA ILE A 47 17.39 4.04 5.45
C ILE A 47 18.24 5.25 5.04
N GLU A 48 18.73 5.27 3.80
CA GLU A 48 19.52 6.39 3.30
C GLU A 48 18.72 7.69 3.23
N MET A 49 17.46 7.61 2.80
CA MET A 49 16.58 8.77 2.75
C MET A 49 16.35 9.33 4.15
N HIS A 50 16.05 8.46 5.10
CA HIS A 50 15.83 8.84 6.50
C HIS A 50 17.09 9.52 7.08
N GLU A 51 18.26 8.97 6.81
CA GLU A 51 19.53 9.57 7.27
C GLU A 51 19.73 10.97 6.72
N ARG A 52 19.17 11.28 5.55
CA ARG A 52 19.19 12.61 4.97
C ARG A 52 18.00 13.47 5.43
N GLY A 53 17.20 12.96 6.36
CA GLY A 53 16.04 13.65 6.89
C GLY A 53 14.81 13.63 6.00
N VAL A 54 14.76 12.73 5.01
CA VAL A 54 13.65 12.63 4.07
C VAL A 54 12.84 11.37 4.37
N ASP A 55 11.56 11.54 4.72
CA ASP A 55 10.69 10.44 5.11
C ASP A 55 9.32 10.52 4.43
N PRO A 56 8.78 9.39 3.98
CA PRO A 56 7.35 9.32 3.62
C PRO A 56 6.55 9.03 4.88
N VAL A 57 5.42 9.72 5.04
CA VAL A 57 4.57 9.55 6.22
C VAL A 57 3.13 9.38 5.76
N VAL A 58 2.49 8.32 6.23
CA VAL A 58 1.06 8.11 5.99
C VAL A 58 0.29 9.12 6.83
N ASN A 59 -0.57 9.91 6.17
CA ASN A 59 -1.40 10.89 6.87
C ASN A 59 -2.89 10.59 6.80
N ARG A 60 -3.32 9.68 5.93
CA ARG A 60 -4.72 9.27 5.84
C ARG A 60 -4.84 7.88 5.23
N ILE A 61 -5.70 7.06 5.82
CA ILE A 61 -6.06 5.74 5.28
C ILE A 61 -7.58 5.64 5.26
N GLU A 62 -8.10 5.16 4.14
CA GLU A 62 -9.50 4.82 4.00
C GLU A 62 -9.57 3.38 3.53
N ILE A 63 -10.31 2.54 4.24
CA ILE A 63 -10.46 1.12 3.91
C ILE A 63 -11.93 0.78 3.82
N ASN A 64 -12.33 0.22 2.69
CA ASN A 64 -13.65 -0.35 2.51
C ASN A 64 -13.51 -1.87 2.59
N TYR A 65 -14.14 -2.46 3.60
CA TYR A 65 -14.14 -3.91 3.84
C TYR A 65 -15.29 -4.54 3.09
N LYS A 66 -14.99 -5.55 2.28
CA LYS A 66 -16.00 -6.23 1.46
C LYS A 66 -16.15 -7.67 1.91
N THR A 67 -15.55 -8.62 1.22
CA THR A 67 -15.58 -10.02 1.61
C THR A 67 -14.48 -10.32 2.62
N PRO A 68 -14.77 -10.87 3.81
CA PRO A 68 -13.75 -11.15 4.81
C PRO A 68 -12.81 -12.27 4.38
N LEU A 69 -11.55 -12.13 4.77
CA LEU A 69 -10.56 -13.20 4.66
C LEU A 69 -10.63 -14.07 5.91
N ARG A 70 -10.38 -15.37 5.73
CA ARG A 70 -10.35 -16.36 6.80
C ARG A 70 -8.99 -17.00 6.89
N SER A 71 -8.77 -17.74 7.98
CA SER A 71 -7.51 -18.45 8.19
C SER A 71 -7.17 -19.30 6.98
N ARG A 72 -5.91 -19.22 6.55
CA ARG A 72 -5.32 -19.95 5.42
C ARG A 72 -5.79 -19.54 4.04
N ASP A 73 -6.70 -18.57 3.93
CA ASP A 73 -7.07 -18.04 2.62
C ASP A 73 -5.85 -17.44 1.93
N LYS A 74 -5.71 -17.72 0.65
CA LYS A 74 -4.69 -17.09 -0.19
C LYS A 74 -5.32 -15.89 -0.88
N PHE A 75 -4.56 -14.82 -0.97
CA PHE A 75 -5.04 -13.57 -1.57
C PHE A 75 -3.91 -12.85 -2.30
N ILE A 76 -4.31 -11.93 -3.15
CA ILE A 76 -3.38 -11.10 -3.91
C ILE A 76 -3.63 -9.65 -3.50
N SER A 77 -2.56 -8.97 -3.07
CA SER A 77 -2.57 -7.56 -2.73
C SER A 77 -1.95 -6.79 -3.89
N LYS A 78 -2.70 -5.84 -4.42
CA LYS A 78 -2.30 -5.09 -5.62
C LYS A 78 -2.33 -3.61 -5.33
N LEU A 79 -1.48 -2.84 -6.01
CA LEU A 79 -1.51 -1.40 -5.86
C LEU A 79 -1.20 -0.67 -7.18
N TYR A 80 -1.72 0.54 -7.27
CA TYR A 80 -1.24 1.55 -8.20
C TYR A 80 -1.16 2.87 -7.43
N MET A 81 -0.50 3.86 -8.00
CA MET A 81 -0.31 5.12 -7.30
C MET A 81 -0.54 6.32 -8.20
N ARG A 82 -0.84 7.44 -7.57
CA ARG A 82 -1.01 8.73 -8.22
C ARG A 82 -0.36 9.82 -7.38
N ARG A 83 -0.07 10.93 -8.01
CA ARG A 83 0.31 12.13 -7.27
C ARG A 83 -0.87 13.08 -7.27
N GLU A 84 -1.30 13.48 -6.07
CA GLU A 84 -2.42 14.40 -5.88
C GLU A 84 -1.95 15.56 -5.04
N GLY A 85 -1.69 16.70 -5.69
CA GLY A 85 -1.06 17.82 -5.03
C GLY A 85 0.35 17.46 -4.58
N ILE A 86 0.63 17.61 -3.28
CA ILE A 86 1.93 17.26 -2.70
C ILE A 86 1.98 15.81 -2.22
N LYS A 87 0.87 15.07 -2.34
CA LYS A 87 0.76 13.72 -1.79
C LYS A 87 1.04 12.67 -2.84
N TYR A 88 1.60 11.55 -2.38
CA TYR A 88 1.59 10.31 -3.15
C TYR A 88 0.49 9.44 -2.57
N VAL A 89 -0.44 9.03 -3.43
CA VAL A 89 -1.63 8.28 -3.01
C VAL A 89 -1.52 6.88 -3.57
N PHE A 90 -1.61 5.89 -2.67
CA PHE A 90 -1.61 4.48 -3.03
C PHE A 90 -3.04 3.99 -3.04
N TYR A 91 -3.46 3.43 -4.17
CA TYR A 91 -4.74 2.75 -4.32
C TYR A 91 -4.45 1.28 -4.21
N GLN A 92 -4.98 0.63 -3.18
CA GLN A 92 -4.62 -0.74 -2.83
C GLN A 92 -5.86 -1.62 -2.73
N ASP A 93 -5.83 -2.72 -3.48
CA ASP A 93 -6.94 -3.66 -3.53
C ASP A 93 -6.45 -5.04 -3.11
N ILE A 94 -7.28 -5.76 -2.35
CA ILE A 94 -7.01 -7.14 -1.97
C ILE A 94 -8.12 -8.01 -2.53
N TYR A 95 -7.72 -9.08 -3.23
CA TYR A 95 -8.62 -10.06 -3.82
C TYR A 95 -8.25 -11.45 -3.35
N LYS A 96 -9.26 -12.27 -3.06
CA LYS A 96 -9.01 -13.71 -2.89
C LYS A 96 -8.53 -14.28 -4.22
N THR A 97 -7.76 -15.36 -4.18
CA THR A 97 -7.34 -16.04 -5.41
C THR A 97 -8.53 -16.53 -6.22
N SER A 98 -9.69 -16.70 -5.59
CA SER A 98 -10.95 -17.03 -6.28
C SER A 98 -11.57 -15.82 -7.01
N GLY A 99 -11.03 -14.61 -6.82
CA GLY A 99 -11.47 -13.40 -7.52
C GLY A 99 -12.34 -12.44 -6.72
N GLU A 100 -12.79 -12.82 -5.54
CA GLU A 100 -13.65 -11.97 -4.72
C GLU A 100 -12.88 -10.81 -4.14
N THR A 101 -13.45 -9.61 -4.20
CA THR A 101 -12.85 -8.40 -3.62
C THR A 101 -12.99 -8.44 -2.10
N CYS A 102 -11.88 -8.31 -1.39
CA CYS A 102 -11.85 -8.26 0.06
C CYS A 102 -11.75 -6.83 0.58
N ILE A 103 -10.85 -6.05 0.00
CA ILE A 103 -10.54 -4.71 0.45
C ILE A 103 -10.37 -3.80 -0.76
N LYS A 104 -10.89 -2.58 -0.63
CA LYS A 104 -10.50 -1.45 -1.48
C LYS A 104 -10.06 -0.32 -0.56
N ALA A 105 -8.82 0.12 -0.74
CA ALA A 105 -8.22 1.09 0.17
C ALA A 105 -7.53 2.21 -0.57
N VAL A 106 -7.49 3.36 0.10
CA VAL A 106 -6.75 4.54 -0.36
C VAL A 106 -5.82 4.96 0.78
N VAL A 107 -4.53 5.04 0.50
CA VAL A 107 -3.52 5.41 1.49
C VAL A 107 -2.80 6.66 0.99
N GLU A 108 -2.99 7.77 1.71
CA GLU A 108 -2.38 9.04 1.35
C GLU A 108 -1.10 9.24 2.15
N THR A 109 -0.03 9.58 1.45
CA THR A 109 1.26 9.83 2.09
C THR A 109 1.76 11.23 1.75
N VAL A 110 2.43 11.83 2.72
CA VAL A 110 3.16 13.09 2.52
C VAL A 110 4.64 12.84 2.70
N CYS A 111 5.44 13.67 2.07
CA CYS A 111 6.88 13.63 2.26
C CYS A 111 7.28 14.68 3.28
N THR A 112 8.14 14.32 4.23
CA THR A 112 8.70 15.28 5.16
C THR A 112 10.21 15.40 4.94
N VAL A 113 10.71 16.61 5.10
CA VAL A 113 12.15 16.89 5.07
C VAL A 113 12.49 17.59 6.38
N ASN A 114 13.33 16.92 7.18
CA ASN A 114 13.67 17.38 8.52
C ASN A 114 12.43 17.70 9.37
N GLY A 115 11.41 16.82 9.26
CA GLY A 115 10.18 16.92 10.01
C GLY A 115 9.14 17.90 9.47
N ARG A 116 9.41 18.55 8.35
CA ARG A 116 8.48 19.50 7.73
C ARG A 116 7.93 18.92 6.44
N ILE A 117 6.64 19.12 6.20
CA ILE A 117 5.99 18.69 4.96
C ILE A 117 6.64 19.40 3.77
N SER A 118 7.03 18.63 2.77
CA SER A 118 7.59 19.13 1.53
C SER A 118 6.62 18.92 0.37
N ARG A 119 7.02 19.34 -0.83
CA ARG A 119 6.22 19.08 -2.04
C ARG A 119 6.36 17.67 -2.57
N GLY A 120 7.19 16.83 -1.92
CA GLY A 120 7.38 15.44 -2.29
C GLY A 120 8.25 15.23 -3.53
N GLU A 121 8.94 16.26 -4.01
CA GLU A 121 9.78 16.15 -5.20
C GLU A 121 10.98 15.24 -5.00
N GLU A 122 11.38 15.02 -3.74
CA GLU A 122 12.49 14.13 -3.38
C GLU A 122 12.27 12.70 -3.86
N PHE A 123 11.01 12.25 -3.95
CA PHE A 123 10.68 10.90 -4.39
C PHE A 123 10.33 10.83 -5.87
N LEU A 124 10.14 11.96 -6.53
CA LEU A 124 9.68 12.00 -7.92
C LEU A 124 10.58 11.21 -8.88
N PRO A 125 11.93 11.27 -8.78
CA PRO A 125 12.78 10.49 -9.67
C PRO A 125 12.51 8.97 -9.60
N TYR A 126 12.03 8.46 -8.48
CA TYR A 126 11.75 7.04 -8.28
C TYR A 126 10.34 6.66 -8.74
N PHE A 127 9.38 7.59 -8.63
CA PHE A 127 7.97 7.29 -8.82
C PHE A 127 7.39 7.73 -10.16
N GLU A 128 8.04 8.66 -10.85
CA GLU A 128 7.50 9.27 -12.07
C GLU A 128 6.95 8.25 -13.06
N LYS A 129 7.68 7.20 -13.30
CA LYS A 129 7.29 6.16 -14.26
C LYS A 129 6.01 5.39 -13.88
N TYR A 130 5.62 5.45 -12.61
CA TYR A 130 4.43 4.74 -12.12
C TYR A 130 3.18 5.63 -12.07
N LEU A 131 3.34 6.94 -12.13
CA LEU A 131 2.25 7.88 -11.87
C LEU A 131 1.27 8.02 -13.02
N HIS A 132 1.65 7.56 -14.21
CA HIS A 132 0.87 7.75 -15.43
C HIS A 132 0.31 6.44 -15.99
N VAL A 133 0.44 5.37 -15.25
CA VAL A 133 -0.13 4.06 -15.65
C VAL A 133 -1.66 4.18 -15.64
N PRO A 134 -2.37 3.65 -16.67
CA PRO A 134 -3.83 3.71 -16.71
C PRO A 134 -4.45 3.09 -15.46
N VAL A 135 -5.56 3.69 -15.00
CA VAL A 135 -6.27 3.18 -13.82
C VAL A 135 -6.84 1.79 -14.13
N PRO A 136 -6.73 0.82 -13.20
CA PRO A 136 -7.30 -0.52 -13.38
C PRO A 136 -8.81 -0.46 -13.60
N PRO A 137 -9.39 -1.39 -14.38
CA PRO A 137 -10.83 -1.44 -14.59
C PRO A 137 -11.63 -1.78 -13.34
#